data_38c2d5f11564a87d9f259b8211165253
#
_entry.id   38c2d5f11564a87d9f259b8211165253
#
_cell.length_a   1.000
_cell.length_b   1.000
_cell.length_c   1.000
_cell.angle_alpha   90.00
_cell.angle_beta   90.00
_cell.angle_gamma   90.00
#
_symmetry.space_group_name_H-M   'P 1'
#
loop_
_entity.id
_entity.type
_entity.pdbx_description
1 polymer ?
#
loop_
_entity_poly.entity_id
_entity_poly.type
_entity_poly.pdbx_seq_one_letter_code
_entity_poly.pdbx_strand_id
1 'polypeptide(L)'
;MKKTNSKKVEEFIRVDHAGERGAVKIYEGQLLALKTICKDSKLEKTIEEMKVHEIEHCQFFESEIKKRNIKPTKFLPLWDLLGVGLGFGSTLLGKKAAMLCTASVEEVIDEHYLNPVSYTHLTLPTIYSV
;
A
#
# COMPACT_ATOMS: atom_id res chain seq x y z
N MET A 1 0.08 30.89 -5.07
CA MET A 1 0.48 29.74 -5.87
C MET A 1 1.27 28.71 -5.11
N LYS A 2 2.23 29.08 -4.26
CA LYS A 2 2.94 28.14 -3.41
C LYS A 2 2.02 27.35 -2.47
N LYS A 3 0.94 27.99 -1.96
CA LYS A 3 -0.04 27.35 -1.09
C LYS A 3 -0.85 26.26 -1.80
N THR A 4 -1.20 26.45 -3.07
CA THR A 4 -1.97 25.47 -3.85
C THR A 4 -1.15 24.22 -4.14
N ASN A 5 0.13 24.39 -4.52
CA ASN A 5 1.03 23.27 -4.77
C ASN A 5 1.33 22.50 -3.50
N SER A 6 1.51 23.21 -2.38
CA SER A 6 1.73 22.60 -1.07
C SER A 6 0.54 21.75 -0.63
N LYS A 7 -0.69 22.25 -0.81
CA LYS A 7 -1.91 21.49 -0.49
C LYS A 7 -2.06 20.24 -1.36
N LYS A 8 -1.75 20.34 -2.65
CA LYS A 8 -1.79 19.18 -3.55
C LYS A 8 -0.78 18.13 -3.14
N VAL A 9 0.44 18.53 -2.81
CA VAL A 9 1.48 17.60 -2.34
C VAL A 9 1.04 16.93 -1.05
N GLU A 10 0.48 17.68 -0.11
CA GLU A 10 -0.04 17.11 1.14
C GLU A 10 -1.13 16.08 0.89
N GLU A 11 -2.06 16.39 -0.02
CA GLU A 11 -3.14 15.48 -0.36
C GLU A 11 -2.61 14.20 -1.01
N PHE A 12 -1.66 14.31 -1.94
CA PHE A 12 -1.02 13.15 -2.56
C PHE A 12 -0.30 12.28 -1.53
N ILE A 13 0.43 12.89 -0.61
CA ILE A 13 1.14 12.15 0.44
C ILE A 13 0.14 11.41 1.32
N ARG A 14 -0.97 12.04 1.68
CA ARG A 14 -2.01 11.41 2.50
C ARG A 14 -2.64 10.23 1.78
N VAL A 15 -2.95 10.37 0.50
CA VAL A 15 -3.54 9.29 -0.31
C VAL A 15 -2.55 8.16 -0.49
N ASP A 16 -1.29 8.47 -0.81
CA ASP A 16 -0.25 7.46 -0.98
C ASP A 16 0.02 6.70 0.31
N HIS A 17 0.05 7.42 1.44
CA HIS A 17 0.19 6.77 2.74
C HIS A 17 -0.93 5.78 3.00
N ALA A 18 -2.18 6.19 2.74
CA ALA A 18 -3.34 5.32 2.91
C ALA A 18 -3.27 4.12 1.96
N GLY A 19 -2.86 4.34 0.72
CA GLY A 19 -2.71 3.27 -0.28
C GLY A 19 -1.66 2.25 0.10
N GLU A 20 -0.48 2.70 0.51
CA GLU A 20 0.60 1.81 0.92
C GLU A 20 0.24 1.04 2.19
N ARG A 21 -0.40 1.71 3.15
CA ARG A 21 -0.87 1.05 4.36
C ARG A 21 -1.95 0.01 4.04
N GLY A 22 -2.85 0.33 3.11
CA GLY A 22 -3.87 -0.62 2.64
C GLY A 22 -3.24 -1.86 2.03
N ALA A 23 -2.20 -1.69 1.21
CA ALA A 23 -1.47 -2.81 0.62
C ALA A 23 -0.84 -3.69 1.70
N VAL A 24 -0.20 -3.11 2.70
CA VAL A 24 0.37 -3.86 3.83
C VAL A 24 -0.71 -4.67 4.53
N LYS A 25 -1.88 -4.08 4.77
CA LYS A 25 -2.99 -4.77 5.44
C LYS A 25 -3.58 -5.90 4.59
N ILE A 26 -3.65 -5.70 3.28
CA ILE A 26 -4.08 -6.76 2.36
C ILE A 26 -3.12 -7.95 2.46
N TYR A 27 -1.81 -7.70 2.43
CA TYR A 27 -0.82 -8.76 2.54
C TYR A 27 -0.88 -9.44 3.91
N GLU A 28 -1.11 -8.70 4.99
CA GLU A 28 -1.31 -9.28 6.32
C GLU A 28 -2.52 -10.23 6.34
N GLY A 29 -3.63 -9.84 5.71
CA GLY A 29 -4.81 -10.68 5.60
C GLY A 29 -4.55 -11.95 4.79
N GLN A 30 -3.84 -11.82 3.66
CA GLN A 30 -3.44 -12.96 2.84
C GLN A 30 -2.55 -13.93 3.63
N LEU A 31 -1.57 -13.40 4.35
CA LEU A 31 -0.69 -14.24 5.18
C LEU A 31 -1.44 -14.93 6.30
N LEU A 32 -2.40 -14.24 6.90
CA LEU A 32 -3.23 -14.86 7.95
C LEU A 32 -3.97 -16.07 7.38
N ALA A 33 -4.59 -15.96 6.21
CA ALA A 33 -5.27 -17.08 5.56
C ALA A 33 -4.30 -18.20 5.20
N LEU A 34 -3.12 -17.87 4.67
CA LEU A 34 -2.10 -18.85 4.27
C LEU A 34 -1.51 -19.60 5.46
N LYS A 35 -1.44 -18.97 6.62
CA LYS A 35 -0.91 -19.59 7.84
C LYS A 35 -1.93 -20.42 8.58
N THR A 36 -3.21 -20.18 8.37
CA THR A 36 -4.29 -20.83 9.15
C THR A 36 -5.11 -21.82 8.33
N ILE A 37 -5.64 -21.42 7.19
CA ILE A 37 -6.66 -22.20 6.44
C ILE A 37 -6.13 -22.71 5.11
N CYS A 38 -5.48 -21.87 4.32
CA CYS A 38 -5.09 -22.15 2.94
C CYS A 38 -3.56 -22.29 2.85
N LYS A 39 -2.98 -23.32 3.41
CA LYS A 39 -1.53 -23.47 3.47
C LYS A 39 -0.89 -23.63 2.08
N ASP A 40 -0.05 -22.67 1.71
CA ASP A 40 0.74 -22.66 0.47
C ASP A 40 2.05 -21.93 0.77
N SER A 41 3.08 -22.69 1.05
CA SER A 41 4.38 -22.13 1.50
C SER A 41 5.05 -21.27 0.44
N LYS A 42 4.86 -21.60 -0.83
CA LYS A 42 5.44 -20.84 -1.93
C LYS A 42 4.78 -19.48 -2.09
N LEU A 43 3.45 -19.46 -2.04
CA LEU A 43 2.68 -18.22 -2.09
C LEU A 43 2.93 -17.37 -0.84
N GLU A 44 2.99 -18.01 0.33
CA GLU A 44 3.29 -17.33 1.60
C GLU A 44 4.62 -16.56 1.50
N LYS A 45 5.66 -17.21 1.00
CA LYS A 45 6.97 -16.59 0.84
C LYS A 45 6.91 -15.38 -0.09
N THR A 46 6.21 -15.51 -1.21
CA THR A 46 6.04 -14.43 -2.17
C THR A 46 5.35 -13.22 -1.54
N ILE A 47 4.25 -13.47 -0.81
CA ILE A 47 3.50 -12.41 -0.15
C ILE A 47 4.33 -11.75 0.96
N GLU A 48 5.10 -12.53 1.71
CA GLU A 48 5.99 -11.96 2.73
C GLU A 48 7.02 -11.00 2.14
N GLU A 49 7.61 -11.36 1.01
CA GLU A 49 8.56 -10.50 0.30
C GLU A 49 7.88 -9.21 -0.17
N MET A 50 6.69 -9.31 -0.74
CA MET A 50 5.92 -8.15 -1.19
C MET A 50 5.55 -7.25 -0.01
N LYS A 51 5.17 -7.84 1.11
CA LYS A 51 4.82 -7.09 2.32
C LYS A 51 6.02 -6.29 2.84
N VAL A 52 7.21 -6.87 2.85
CA VAL A 52 8.42 -6.17 3.30
C VAL A 52 8.66 -4.93 2.45
N HIS A 53 8.52 -5.03 1.14
CA HIS A 53 8.69 -3.89 0.24
C HIS A 53 7.64 -2.80 0.52
N GLU A 54 6.38 -3.20 0.73
CA GLU A 54 5.31 -2.24 1.01
C GLU A 54 5.50 -1.56 2.37
N ILE A 55 6.05 -2.25 3.36
CA ILE A 55 6.38 -1.65 4.64
C ILE A 55 7.41 -0.54 4.47
N GLU A 56 8.41 -0.76 3.64
CA GLU A 56 9.43 0.26 3.34
C GLU A 56 8.80 1.50 2.70
N HIS A 57 7.90 1.31 1.74
CA HIS A 57 7.18 2.41 1.11
C HIS A 57 6.29 3.15 2.11
N CYS A 58 5.58 2.40 2.94
CA CYS A 58 4.72 2.97 3.96
C CYS A 58 5.53 3.82 4.94
N GLN A 59 6.69 3.35 5.36
CA GLN A 59 7.60 4.08 6.24
C GLN A 59 8.10 5.37 5.60
N PHE A 60 8.36 5.34 4.29
CA PHE A 60 8.74 6.55 3.56
C PHE A 60 7.65 7.62 3.68
N PHE A 61 6.40 7.26 3.42
CA PHE A 61 5.30 8.22 3.49
C PHE A 61 4.99 8.64 4.93
N GLU A 62 5.15 7.75 5.90
CA GLU A 62 5.04 8.11 7.32
C GLU A 62 6.08 9.16 7.71
N SER A 63 7.30 9.00 7.22
CA SER A 63 8.37 9.98 7.43
C SER A 63 8.01 11.33 6.81
N GLU A 64 7.49 11.33 5.58
CA GLU A 64 7.07 12.56 4.91
C GLU A 64 5.91 13.25 5.64
N ILE A 65 4.98 12.46 6.16
CA ILE A 65 3.87 12.98 6.97
C ILE A 65 4.39 13.71 8.21
N LYS A 66 5.35 13.10 8.90
CA LYS A 66 5.96 13.72 10.09
C LYS A 66 6.74 14.98 9.74
N LYS A 67 7.55 14.94 8.71
CA LYS A 67 8.37 16.10 8.28
C LYS A 67 7.51 17.29 7.88
N ARG A 68 6.39 17.04 7.25
CA ARG A 68 5.51 18.09 6.73
C ARG A 68 4.37 18.44 7.67
N ASN A 69 4.30 17.76 8.83
CA ASN A 69 3.24 17.96 9.82
C ASN A 69 1.84 17.79 9.20
N ILE A 70 1.69 16.77 8.34
CA ILE A 70 0.44 16.43 7.69
C ILE A 70 -0.35 15.50 8.60
N LYS A 71 -1.68 15.65 8.61
CA LYS A 71 -2.55 14.73 9.33
C LYS A 71 -2.90 13.55 8.43
N PRO A 72 -2.67 12.29 8.87
CA PRO A 72 -3.12 11.14 8.10
C PRO A 72 -4.64 11.08 8.05
N THR A 73 -5.18 10.26 7.14
CA THR A 73 -6.63 10.13 7.01
C THR A 73 -7.26 9.60 8.28
N LYS A 74 -8.45 10.12 8.62
CA LYS A 74 -9.22 9.67 9.79
C LYS A 74 -9.78 8.27 9.64
N PHE A 75 -9.79 7.75 8.43
CA PHE A 75 -10.37 6.45 8.10
C PHE A 75 -9.35 5.30 8.15
N LEU A 76 -8.15 5.51 8.70
CA LEU A 76 -7.14 4.46 8.77
C LEU A 76 -7.63 3.19 9.47
N PRO A 77 -8.33 3.24 10.62
CA PRO A 77 -8.82 2.00 11.24
C PRO A 77 -9.79 1.23 10.36
N LEU A 78 -10.69 1.92 9.67
CA LEU A 78 -11.61 1.30 8.72
C LEU A 78 -10.84 0.73 7.53
N TRP A 79 -9.85 1.48 7.04
CA TRP A 79 -9.00 1.09 5.93
C TRP A 79 -8.20 -0.17 6.25
N ASP A 80 -7.67 -0.25 7.47
CA ASP A 80 -6.95 -1.43 7.95
C ASP A 80 -7.84 -2.66 7.98
N LEU A 81 -9.06 -2.52 8.51
CA LEU A 81 -10.02 -3.61 8.58
C LEU A 81 -10.40 -4.12 7.20
N LEU A 82 -10.71 -3.20 6.27
CA LEU A 82 -11.06 -3.55 4.90
C LEU A 82 -9.89 -4.21 4.18
N GLY A 83 -8.66 -3.74 4.42
CA GLY A 83 -7.46 -4.32 3.83
C GLY A 83 -7.25 -5.77 4.27
N VAL A 84 -7.28 -6.01 5.56
CA VAL A 84 -7.14 -7.37 6.12
C VAL A 84 -8.26 -8.27 5.61
N GLY A 85 -9.50 -7.79 5.62
CA GLY A 85 -10.65 -8.55 5.15
C GLY A 85 -10.56 -8.91 3.66
N LEU A 86 -10.16 -7.96 2.83
CA LEU A 86 -9.98 -8.19 1.40
C LEU A 86 -8.85 -9.20 1.14
N GLY A 87 -7.73 -9.06 1.85
CA GLY A 87 -6.60 -9.99 1.71
C GLY A 87 -6.98 -11.40 2.12
N PHE A 88 -7.61 -11.55 3.27
CA PHE A 88 -8.05 -12.84 3.78
C PHE A 88 -9.07 -13.48 2.82
N GLY A 89 -10.09 -12.72 2.43
CA GLY A 89 -11.15 -13.21 1.53
C GLY A 89 -10.63 -13.61 0.15
N SER A 90 -9.72 -12.81 -0.43
CA SER A 90 -9.16 -13.14 -1.74
C SER A 90 -8.36 -14.43 -1.70
N THR A 91 -7.64 -14.70 -0.61
CA THR A 91 -6.85 -15.92 -0.45
C THR A 91 -7.76 -17.14 -0.26
N LEU A 92 -8.89 -16.98 0.44
CA LEU A 92 -9.86 -18.06 0.57
C LEU A 92 -10.45 -18.48 -0.78
N LEU A 93 -10.54 -17.56 -1.74
CA LEU A 93 -11.04 -17.86 -3.09
C LEU A 93 -10.00 -18.56 -3.96
N GLY A 94 -8.76 -18.69 -3.48
CA GLY A 94 -7.71 -19.43 -4.15
C GLY A 94 -6.53 -18.58 -4.59
N LYS A 95 -5.48 -19.24 -5.04
CA LYS A 95 -4.24 -18.60 -5.46
C LYS A 95 -4.44 -17.55 -6.55
N LYS A 96 -5.26 -17.84 -7.55
CA LYS A 96 -5.54 -16.90 -8.65
C LYS A 96 -6.16 -15.62 -8.13
N ALA A 97 -7.15 -15.73 -7.23
CA ALA A 97 -7.82 -14.59 -6.65
C ALA A 97 -6.85 -13.76 -5.79
N ALA A 98 -6.01 -14.43 -5.00
CA ALA A 98 -5.01 -13.76 -4.19
C ALA A 98 -4.03 -12.98 -5.06
N MET A 99 -3.52 -13.59 -6.12
CA MET A 99 -2.56 -12.95 -7.03
C MET A 99 -3.21 -11.83 -7.84
N LEU A 100 -4.46 -11.99 -8.24
CA LEU A 100 -5.19 -10.93 -8.92
C LEU A 100 -5.40 -9.73 -7.99
N CYS A 101 -5.67 -9.98 -6.71
CA CYS A 101 -5.80 -8.92 -5.71
C CYS A 101 -4.49 -8.14 -5.58
N THR A 102 -3.35 -8.83 -5.45
CA THR A 102 -2.06 -8.15 -5.33
C THR A 102 -1.73 -7.37 -6.60
N ALA A 103 -1.96 -7.95 -7.76
CA ALA A 103 -1.69 -7.29 -9.04
C ALA A 103 -2.55 -6.01 -9.19
N SER A 104 -3.81 -6.07 -8.79
CA SER A 104 -4.71 -4.91 -8.84
C SER A 104 -4.24 -3.79 -7.90
N VAL A 105 -3.79 -4.14 -6.71
CA VAL A 105 -3.26 -3.16 -5.75
C VAL A 105 -2.03 -2.46 -6.31
N GLU A 106 -1.09 -3.24 -6.85
CA GLU A 106 0.14 -2.68 -7.43
C GLU A 106 -0.17 -1.80 -8.64
N GLU A 107 -1.13 -2.19 -9.47
CA GLU A 107 -1.55 -1.40 -10.62
C GLU A 107 -2.11 -0.04 -10.19
N VAL A 108 -2.96 0.00 -9.18
CA VAL A 108 -3.52 1.25 -8.65
C VAL A 108 -2.42 2.14 -8.09
N ILE A 109 -1.48 1.58 -7.35
CA ILE A 109 -0.35 2.31 -6.80
C ILE A 109 0.51 2.89 -7.93
N ASP A 110 0.84 2.08 -8.94
CA ASP A 110 1.64 2.51 -10.08
C ASP A 110 0.97 3.64 -10.84
N GLU A 111 -0.32 3.54 -11.11
CA GLU A 111 -1.08 4.61 -11.77
C GLU A 111 -1.00 5.92 -10.99
N HIS A 112 -1.10 5.85 -9.67
CA HIS A 112 -1.03 7.02 -8.82
C HIS A 112 0.37 7.66 -8.88
N TYR A 113 1.42 6.84 -8.88
CA TYR A 113 2.80 7.32 -8.98
C TYR A 113 3.15 7.89 -10.36
N LEU A 114 2.43 7.51 -11.40
CA LEU A 114 2.65 8.03 -12.75
C LEU A 114 2.09 9.43 -12.96
N ASN A 115 1.35 9.98 -12.01
CA ASN A 115 0.86 11.35 -12.10
C ASN A 115 2.03 12.34 -11.93
N PRO A 116 2.47 13.04 -13.01
CA PRO A 116 3.71 13.82 -12.96
C PRO A 116 3.67 15.04 -12.04
N VAL A 117 2.49 15.50 -11.68
CA VAL A 117 2.34 16.69 -10.83
C VAL A 117 2.63 16.37 -9.38
N SER A 118 2.46 15.11 -8.99
CA SER A 118 2.51 14.68 -7.60
C SER A 118 3.91 14.62 -7.02
N TYR A 119 4.90 14.27 -7.83
CA TYR A 119 6.20 13.81 -7.33
C TYR A 119 7.40 14.65 -7.75
N THR A 120 7.18 15.86 -8.24
CA THR A 120 8.26 16.78 -8.58
C THR A 120 9.13 17.15 -7.38
N HIS A 121 8.62 16.98 -6.17
CA HIS A 121 9.30 17.36 -4.93
C HIS A 121 9.56 16.18 -3.99
N LEU A 122 9.29 14.94 -4.43
CA LEU A 122 9.46 13.75 -3.62
C LEU A 122 10.50 12.82 -4.25
N THR A 123 11.35 12.25 -3.40
CA THR A 123 12.26 11.18 -3.81
C THR A 123 11.62 9.85 -3.42
N LEU A 124 11.23 9.07 -4.42
CA LEU A 124 10.62 7.76 -4.20
C LEU A 124 11.67 6.68 -3.99
N PRO A 125 11.35 5.63 -3.23
CA PRO A 125 12.24 4.47 -3.12
C PRO A 125 12.52 3.83 -4.48
N THR A 126 13.74 3.38 -4.69
CA THR A 126 14.22 2.84 -5.96
C THR A 126 13.44 1.62 -6.45
N ILE A 127 12.72 0.95 -5.57
CA ILE A 127 11.94 -0.23 -5.92
C ILE A 127 10.87 0.05 -6.98
N TYR A 128 10.46 1.30 -7.14
CA TYR A 128 9.53 1.70 -8.19
C TYR A 128 10.22 2.13 -9.49
N SER A 129 11.51 2.23 -9.48
CA SER A 129 12.25 2.53 -10.70
C SER A 129 12.55 1.22 -11.41
N VAL A 130 11.73 0.89 -12.37
CA VAL A 130 11.88 -0.30 -13.20
C VAL A 130 12.46 0.11 -14.53
#